data_880e3aad173ae9821c7bde866cc9ef42
#
_entry.id   880e3aad173ae9821c7bde866cc9ef42
#
_cell.length_a   1.000
_cell.length_b   1.000
_cell.length_c   1.000
_cell.angle_alpha   90.00
_cell.angle_beta   90.00
_cell.angle_gamma   90.00
#
_symmetry.space_group_name_H-M   'P 1'
#
loop_
_entity.id
_entity.type
_entity.pdbx_description
1 polymer ?
#
loop_
_entity_poly.entity_id
_entity_poly.type
_entity_poly.pdbx_seq_one_letter_code
_entity_poly.pdbx_strand_id
1 'polypeptide(L)'
;MAMQKNKIKVVIADDHQIFIEGIKALLRDDDKVQIVGEASDGEQLIKLLSTKDVDVVLMDINMPRLNGIEAAKRLALKFPKVRVLSLTMVEDAQRISEMMKAGAAGYLLKTSSKAELINAITNVKNGERYLSTEVSKKLIDSVLSDDKSAAISNDRQPQITNREKEIIKLIIKEMTNEEIARHLNNSPMTIITHRKNLLRKLGVKNTAGLVKYAMQHGLGE
;
A
#
# COMPACT_ATOMS: atom_id res chain seq x y z
N MET A 1 -20.80 30.48 26.08
CA MET A 1 -20.02 30.51 24.83
C MET A 1 -19.48 29.08 24.57
N ALA A 2 -20.06 28.36 23.63
CA ALA A 2 -19.55 27.05 23.26
C ALA A 2 -18.19 27.26 22.62
N MET A 3 -17.14 26.68 23.20
CA MET A 3 -15.81 26.61 22.56
C MET A 3 -15.98 25.91 21.20
N GLN A 4 -15.78 26.64 20.11
CA GLN A 4 -15.72 26.08 18.76
C GLN A 4 -14.57 25.10 18.76
N LYS A 5 -14.89 23.81 18.87
CA LYS A 5 -13.90 22.72 18.86
C LYS A 5 -13.23 22.77 17.50
N ASN A 6 -11.94 23.11 17.46
CA ASN A 6 -11.19 23.26 16.21
C ASN A 6 -11.23 21.91 15.47
N LYS A 7 -11.90 21.87 14.31
CA LYS A 7 -12.02 20.65 13.50
C LYS A 7 -10.66 20.21 13.00
N ILE A 8 -10.43 18.91 12.91
CA ILE A 8 -9.22 18.31 12.33
C ILE A 8 -9.21 18.61 10.82
N LYS A 9 -8.20 19.32 10.35
CA LYS A 9 -8.04 19.70 8.95
C LYS A 9 -7.46 18.52 8.16
N VAL A 10 -8.23 18.00 7.22
CA VAL A 10 -7.89 16.80 6.46
C VAL A 10 -7.76 17.13 4.97
N VAL A 11 -6.73 16.58 4.33
CA VAL A 11 -6.56 16.55 2.88
C VAL A 11 -6.71 15.11 2.41
N ILE A 12 -7.37 14.91 1.26
CA ILE A 12 -7.48 13.61 0.59
C ILE A 12 -6.53 13.60 -0.60
N ALA A 13 -5.67 12.58 -0.69
CA ALA A 13 -4.76 12.34 -1.81
C ALA A 13 -5.08 10.96 -2.43
N ASP A 14 -5.74 10.97 -3.58
CA ASP A 14 -6.20 9.78 -4.30
C ASP A 14 -6.41 10.15 -5.78
N ASP A 15 -6.11 9.26 -6.71
CA ASP A 15 -6.34 9.49 -8.14
C ASP A 15 -7.76 9.08 -8.60
N HIS A 16 -8.55 8.49 -7.70
CA HIS A 16 -9.93 8.10 -7.96
C HIS A 16 -10.92 9.17 -7.48
N GLN A 17 -11.35 10.06 -8.38
CA GLN A 17 -12.26 11.16 -8.05
C GLN A 17 -13.55 10.73 -7.37
N ILE A 18 -14.14 9.59 -7.79
CA ILE A 18 -15.36 9.04 -7.16
C ILE A 18 -15.12 8.74 -5.68
N PHE A 19 -13.94 8.24 -5.32
CA PHE A 19 -13.60 7.95 -3.94
C PHE A 19 -13.43 9.24 -3.13
N ILE A 20 -12.77 10.25 -3.68
CA ILE A 20 -12.65 11.57 -3.04
C ILE A 20 -14.04 12.16 -2.75
N GLU A 21 -14.93 12.16 -3.73
CA GLU A 21 -16.30 12.67 -3.56
C GLU A 21 -17.09 11.84 -2.53
N GLY A 22 -16.90 10.53 -2.50
CA GLY A 22 -17.48 9.64 -1.49
C GLY A 22 -17.04 10.01 -0.06
N ILE A 23 -15.75 10.21 0.16
CA ILE A 23 -15.22 10.64 1.48
C ILE A 23 -15.71 12.04 1.84
N LYS A 24 -15.73 12.98 0.90
CA LYS A 24 -16.28 14.34 1.12
C LYS A 24 -17.74 14.30 1.53
N ALA A 25 -18.56 13.50 0.85
CA ALA A 25 -19.97 13.31 1.18
C ALA A 25 -20.13 12.67 2.57
N LEU A 26 -19.33 11.66 2.89
CA LEU A 26 -19.35 10.94 4.16
C LEU A 26 -19.01 11.86 5.36
N LEU A 27 -18.08 12.80 5.17
CA LEU A 27 -17.56 13.68 6.23
C LEU A 27 -18.14 15.10 6.20
N ARG A 28 -19.07 15.44 5.29
CA ARG A 28 -19.61 16.80 5.07
C ARG A 28 -20.12 17.46 6.36
N ASP A 29 -20.92 16.72 7.12
CA ASP A 29 -21.59 17.22 8.32
C ASP A 29 -20.95 16.71 9.62
N ASP A 30 -19.66 16.34 9.55
CA ASP A 30 -18.94 15.85 10.72
C ASP A 30 -18.47 17.02 11.60
N ASP A 31 -18.66 16.88 12.92
CA ASP A 31 -18.31 17.94 13.88
C ASP A 31 -16.81 17.95 14.23
N LYS A 32 -16.10 16.86 13.95
CA LYS A 32 -14.68 16.68 14.33
C LYS A 32 -13.72 16.92 13.16
N VAL A 33 -14.17 16.67 11.93
CA VAL A 33 -13.31 16.64 10.74
C VAL A 33 -13.77 17.68 9.72
N GLN A 34 -12.81 18.32 9.04
CA GLN A 34 -13.04 19.22 7.93
C GLN A 34 -12.10 18.88 6.77
N ILE A 35 -12.64 18.60 5.61
CA ILE A 35 -11.83 18.46 4.38
C ILE A 35 -11.43 19.86 3.90
N VAL A 36 -10.13 20.12 3.85
CA VAL A 36 -9.56 21.42 3.45
C VAL A 36 -8.90 21.40 2.07
N GLY A 37 -8.78 20.23 1.45
CA GLY A 37 -8.23 20.10 0.12
C GLY A 37 -8.20 18.66 -0.39
N GLU A 38 -7.87 18.56 -1.68
CA GLU A 38 -7.71 17.29 -2.38
C GLU A 38 -6.53 17.36 -3.35
N ALA A 39 -5.92 16.20 -3.63
CA ALA A 39 -4.82 16.04 -4.59
C ALA A 39 -4.98 14.70 -5.31
N SER A 40 -4.66 14.64 -6.59
CA SER A 40 -4.72 13.41 -7.40
C SER A 40 -3.38 12.68 -7.50
N ASP A 41 -2.34 13.21 -6.88
CA ASP A 41 -1.00 12.60 -6.80
C ASP A 41 -0.15 13.25 -5.70
N GLY A 42 1.00 12.66 -5.43
CA GLY A 42 1.91 13.13 -4.39
C GLY A 42 2.56 14.49 -4.66
N GLU A 43 2.72 14.91 -5.93
CA GLU A 43 3.30 16.22 -6.26
C GLU A 43 2.31 17.34 -5.96
N GLN A 44 1.06 17.18 -6.38
CA GLN A 44 -0.03 18.09 -6.04
C GLN A 44 -0.22 18.18 -4.52
N LEU A 45 -0.18 17.05 -3.82
CA LEU A 45 -0.26 17.01 -2.37
C LEU A 45 0.82 17.87 -1.72
N ILE A 46 2.10 17.70 -2.10
CA ILE A 46 3.21 18.46 -1.54
C ILE A 46 3.03 19.96 -1.79
N LYS A 47 2.61 20.35 -2.99
CA LYS A 47 2.33 21.75 -3.34
C LYS A 47 1.19 22.33 -2.48
N LEU A 48 0.13 21.56 -2.27
CA LEU A 48 -1.02 21.98 -1.46
C LEU A 48 -0.63 22.17 0.00
N LEU A 49 0.17 21.26 0.58
CA LEU A 49 0.64 21.33 1.97
C LEU A 49 1.58 22.53 2.22
N SER A 50 2.21 23.08 1.17
CA SER A 50 3.03 24.29 1.30
C SER A 50 2.20 25.57 1.48
N THR A 51 0.91 25.53 1.19
CA THR A 51 0.00 26.71 1.22
C THR A 51 -1.15 26.57 2.21
N LYS A 52 -1.39 25.37 2.75
CA LYS A 52 -2.50 25.10 3.66
C LYS A 52 -2.03 24.49 4.96
N ASP A 53 -2.68 24.87 6.03
CA ASP A 53 -2.52 24.24 7.35
C ASP A 53 -3.35 22.95 7.36
N VAL A 54 -2.66 21.82 7.56
CA VAL A 54 -3.24 20.47 7.47
C VAL A 54 -2.75 19.63 8.64
N ASP A 55 -3.69 18.91 9.25
CA ASP A 55 -3.40 18.02 10.36
C ASP A 55 -3.15 16.57 9.91
N VAL A 56 -4.02 16.07 9.03
CA VAL A 56 -4.01 14.68 8.57
C VAL A 56 -4.16 14.63 7.04
N VAL A 57 -3.39 13.77 6.40
CA VAL A 57 -3.56 13.39 5.00
C VAL A 57 -4.11 11.98 4.93
N LEU A 58 -5.27 11.82 4.29
CA LEU A 58 -5.77 10.52 3.83
C LEU A 58 -5.10 10.23 2.50
N MET A 59 -4.26 9.19 2.43
CA MET A 59 -3.38 8.96 1.30
C MET A 59 -3.58 7.59 0.67
N ASP A 60 -3.90 7.55 -0.62
CA ASP A 60 -3.78 6.32 -1.38
C ASP A 60 -2.30 5.99 -1.69
N ILE A 61 -2.01 4.69 -1.80
CA ILE A 61 -0.67 4.24 -2.16
C ILE A 61 -0.42 4.35 -3.66
N ASN A 62 -1.43 3.99 -4.47
CA ASN A 62 -1.28 3.84 -5.91
C ASN A 62 -1.69 5.11 -6.66
N MET A 63 -0.92 6.17 -6.53
CA MET A 63 -1.14 7.41 -7.29
C MET A 63 -0.14 7.54 -8.45
N PRO A 64 -0.53 8.22 -9.55
CA PRO A 64 0.38 8.51 -10.66
C PRO A 64 1.49 9.50 -10.26
N ARG A 65 2.50 9.66 -11.10
CA ARG A 65 3.64 10.57 -10.94
C ARG A 65 4.44 10.31 -9.66
N LEU A 66 3.96 10.72 -8.51
CA LEU A 66 4.55 10.46 -7.20
C LEU A 66 3.57 9.61 -6.38
N ASN A 67 3.90 8.33 -6.17
CA ASN A 67 3.06 7.40 -5.40
C ASN A 67 3.04 7.73 -3.90
N GLY A 68 2.07 7.14 -3.17
CA GLY A 68 1.83 7.44 -1.76
C GLY A 68 3.00 7.12 -0.85
N ILE A 69 3.77 6.05 -1.11
CA ILE A 69 4.94 5.69 -0.30
C ILE A 69 6.03 6.74 -0.41
N GLU A 70 6.36 7.16 -1.64
CA GLU A 70 7.36 8.21 -1.87
C GLU A 70 6.88 9.58 -1.38
N ALA A 71 5.58 9.86 -1.52
CA ALA A 71 4.98 11.07 -0.95
C ALA A 71 5.10 11.07 0.59
N ALA A 72 4.76 9.96 1.27
CA ALA A 72 4.88 9.84 2.73
C ALA A 72 6.32 10.09 3.22
N LYS A 73 7.33 9.52 2.54
CA LYS A 73 8.75 9.79 2.86
C LYS A 73 9.09 11.28 2.78
N ARG A 74 8.63 11.96 1.72
CA ARG A 74 8.86 13.40 1.55
C ARG A 74 8.11 14.22 2.59
N LEU A 75 6.88 13.82 2.94
CA LEU A 75 6.10 14.49 3.98
C LEU A 75 6.75 14.36 5.35
N ALA A 76 7.25 13.19 5.72
CA ALA A 76 7.95 12.98 6.99
C ALA A 76 9.14 13.94 7.19
N LEU A 77 9.82 14.31 6.11
CA LEU A 77 10.95 15.23 6.13
C LEU A 77 10.52 16.71 6.08
N LYS A 78 9.55 17.05 5.20
CA LYS A 78 9.21 18.46 4.93
C LYS A 78 8.08 18.99 5.82
N PHE A 79 7.16 18.12 6.26
CA PHE A 79 5.96 18.47 7.01
C PHE A 79 5.77 17.52 8.22
N PRO A 80 6.72 17.47 9.19
CA PRO A 80 6.73 16.48 10.27
C PRO A 80 5.52 16.56 11.23
N LYS A 81 4.78 17.67 11.18
CA LYS A 81 3.53 17.85 11.96
C LYS A 81 2.31 17.24 11.28
N VAL A 82 2.36 17.02 9.98
CA VAL A 82 1.26 16.44 9.21
C VAL A 82 1.28 14.92 9.39
N ARG A 83 0.17 14.34 9.80
CA ARG A 83 0.02 12.90 9.99
C ARG A 83 -0.51 12.25 8.72
N VAL A 84 0.09 11.15 8.31
CA VAL A 84 -0.35 10.38 7.14
C VAL A 84 -1.12 9.17 7.60
N LEU A 85 -2.40 9.07 7.19
CA LEU A 85 -3.25 7.89 7.31
C LEU A 85 -3.44 7.29 5.91
N SER A 86 -2.86 6.13 5.67
CA SER A 86 -3.01 5.44 4.39
C SER A 86 -4.41 4.86 4.23
N LEU A 87 -5.06 5.11 3.09
CA LEU A 87 -6.30 4.49 2.66
C LEU A 87 -6.05 3.67 1.40
N THR A 88 -6.34 2.37 1.42
CA THR A 88 -6.05 1.51 0.28
C THR A 88 -7.02 0.36 0.14
N MET A 89 -7.14 -0.16 -1.10
CA MET A 89 -7.82 -1.42 -1.39
C MET A 89 -6.87 -2.63 -1.24
N VAL A 90 -5.56 -2.39 -1.11
CA VAL A 90 -4.54 -3.44 -1.13
C VAL A 90 -4.20 -3.87 0.29
N GLU A 91 -4.28 -5.17 0.50
CA GLU A 91 -4.02 -5.83 1.77
C GLU A 91 -2.66 -6.58 1.77
N ASP A 92 -1.69 -6.15 0.96
CA ASP A 92 -0.36 -6.76 0.90
C ASP A 92 0.49 -6.30 2.09
N ALA A 93 0.86 -7.25 2.96
CA ALA A 93 1.65 -7.00 4.17
C ALA A 93 2.97 -6.27 3.88
N GLN A 94 3.61 -6.54 2.73
CA GLN A 94 4.83 -5.84 2.34
C GLN A 94 4.58 -4.35 2.10
N ARG A 95 3.51 -3.99 1.36
CA ARG A 95 3.15 -2.60 1.11
C ARG A 95 2.73 -1.86 2.37
N ILE A 96 2.01 -2.54 3.27
CA ILE A 96 1.69 -1.99 4.60
C ILE A 96 2.97 -1.66 5.34
N SER A 97 3.93 -2.59 5.40
CA SER A 97 5.23 -2.39 6.05
C SER A 97 6.03 -1.25 5.41
N GLU A 98 6.08 -1.18 4.07
CA GLU A 98 6.76 -0.11 3.34
C GLU A 98 6.15 1.27 3.65
N MET A 99 4.82 1.36 3.70
CA MET A 99 4.11 2.61 4.01
C MET A 99 4.35 3.07 5.46
N MET A 100 4.33 2.14 6.41
CA MET A 100 4.64 2.43 7.81
C MET A 100 6.10 2.87 7.99
N LYS A 101 7.06 2.24 7.30
CA LYS A 101 8.47 2.65 7.27
C LYS A 101 8.68 4.01 6.60
N ALA A 102 7.83 4.38 5.66
CA ALA A 102 7.81 5.69 5.01
C ALA A 102 7.32 6.82 5.94
N GLY A 103 6.84 6.50 7.13
CA GLY A 103 6.40 7.48 8.13
C GLY A 103 4.88 7.64 8.26
N ALA A 104 4.08 6.74 7.67
CA ALA A 104 2.64 6.76 7.91
C ALA A 104 2.33 6.50 9.39
N ALA A 105 1.41 7.29 9.94
CA ALA A 105 0.93 7.16 11.31
C ALA A 105 -0.18 6.09 11.43
N GLY A 106 -0.84 5.75 10.32
CA GLY A 106 -1.86 4.72 10.32
C GLY A 106 -2.15 4.14 8.96
N TYR A 107 -2.91 3.05 8.96
CA TYR A 107 -3.31 2.32 7.78
C TYR A 107 -4.74 1.79 7.91
N LEU A 108 -5.58 2.10 6.93
CA LEU A 108 -7.00 1.78 6.90
C LEU A 108 -7.41 1.28 5.51
N LEU A 109 -8.37 0.37 5.44
CA LEU A 109 -8.92 -0.05 4.17
C LEU A 109 -9.96 0.95 3.64
N LYS A 110 -10.03 1.14 2.32
CA LYS A 110 -11.05 1.98 1.66
C LYS A 110 -12.49 1.49 1.88
N THR A 111 -12.65 0.24 2.36
CA THR A 111 -13.93 -0.38 2.72
C THR A 111 -14.36 -0.10 4.15
N SER A 112 -13.55 0.58 4.94
CA SER A 112 -13.84 0.88 6.35
C SER A 112 -15.05 1.80 6.53
N SER A 113 -15.73 1.65 7.66
CA SER A 113 -16.90 2.45 8.00
C SER A 113 -16.56 3.92 8.30
N LYS A 114 -17.57 4.81 8.22
CA LYS A 114 -17.43 6.22 8.64
C LYS A 114 -16.90 6.34 10.06
N ALA A 115 -17.44 5.56 10.99
CA ALA A 115 -17.04 5.60 12.39
C ALA A 115 -15.57 5.23 12.58
N GLU A 116 -15.10 4.20 11.86
CA GLU A 116 -13.72 3.74 11.88
C GLU A 116 -12.77 4.79 11.26
N LEU A 117 -13.16 5.41 10.15
CA LEU A 117 -12.38 6.48 9.51
C LEU A 117 -12.19 7.67 10.45
N ILE A 118 -13.27 8.16 11.10
CA ILE A 118 -13.20 9.28 12.06
C ILE A 118 -12.34 8.92 13.27
N ASN A 119 -12.47 7.69 13.78
CA ASN A 119 -11.65 7.19 14.89
C ASN A 119 -10.16 7.16 14.50
N ALA A 120 -9.83 6.62 13.32
CA ALA A 120 -8.47 6.58 12.81
C ALA A 120 -7.87 7.98 12.64
N ILE A 121 -8.62 8.93 12.02
CA ILE A 121 -8.20 10.33 11.87
C ILE A 121 -7.91 10.96 13.24
N THR A 122 -8.78 10.73 14.23
CA THR A 122 -8.63 11.30 15.57
C THR A 122 -7.37 10.76 16.27
N ASN A 123 -7.16 9.44 16.23
CA ASN A 123 -6.01 8.79 16.86
C ASN A 123 -4.68 9.26 16.24
N VAL A 124 -4.58 9.28 14.90
CA VAL A 124 -3.34 9.73 14.25
C VAL A 124 -3.07 11.21 14.48
N LYS A 125 -4.12 12.08 14.55
CA LYS A 125 -3.97 13.49 14.91
C LYS A 125 -3.40 13.66 16.31
N ASN A 126 -3.80 12.80 17.26
CA ASN A 126 -3.31 12.82 18.65
C ASN A 126 -1.89 12.23 18.79
N GLY A 127 -1.29 11.76 17.70
CA GLY A 127 0.06 11.18 17.69
C GLY A 127 0.07 9.67 17.93
N GLU A 128 -1.08 9.03 18.03
CA GLU A 128 -1.19 7.58 18.15
C GLU A 128 -1.07 6.90 16.78
N ARG A 129 -0.65 5.64 16.78
CA ARG A 129 -0.68 4.82 15.56
C ARG A 129 -2.03 4.13 15.43
N TYR A 130 -2.54 4.03 14.20
CA TYR A 130 -3.78 3.35 13.92
C TYR A 130 -3.62 2.30 12.83
N LEU A 131 -4.02 1.07 13.12
CA LEU A 131 -4.13 -0.01 12.15
C LEU A 131 -5.51 -0.63 12.28
N SER A 132 -6.24 -0.81 11.18
CA SER A 132 -7.50 -1.55 11.22
C SER A 132 -7.26 -3.00 11.66
N THR A 133 -8.30 -3.65 12.16
CA THR A 133 -8.21 -5.04 12.65
C THR A 133 -7.73 -5.98 11.54
N GLU A 134 -8.23 -5.79 10.31
CA GLU A 134 -7.83 -6.62 9.17
C GLU A 134 -6.35 -6.40 8.81
N VAL A 135 -5.90 -5.16 8.79
CA VAL A 135 -4.49 -4.81 8.53
C VAL A 135 -3.57 -5.39 9.60
N SER A 136 -3.98 -5.27 10.88
CA SER A 136 -3.22 -5.83 12.01
C SER A 136 -3.08 -7.34 11.92
N LYS A 137 -4.17 -8.07 11.62
CA LYS A 137 -4.13 -9.52 11.41
C LYS A 137 -3.14 -9.91 10.33
N LYS A 138 -3.17 -9.25 9.18
CA LYS A 138 -2.27 -9.55 8.06
C LYS A 138 -0.80 -9.31 8.38
N LEU A 139 -0.50 -8.23 9.11
CA LEU A 139 0.87 -8.00 9.57
C LEU A 139 1.33 -9.09 10.54
N ILE A 140 0.47 -9.50 11.48
CA ILE A 140 0.77 -10.58 12.42
C ILE A 140 0.97 -11.91 11.66
N ASP A 141 0.08 -12.24 10.73
CA ASP A 141 0.18 -13.45 9.92
C ASP A 141 1.47 -13.47 9.09
N SER A 142 1.89 -12.31 8.57
CA SER A 142 3.15 -12.22 7.82
C SER A 142 4.37 -12.43 8.72
N VAL A 143 4.39 -11.85 9.91
CA VAL A 143 5.47 -12.03 10.90
C VAL A 143 5.52 -13.48 11.40
N LEU A 144 4.38 -14.08 11.73
CA LEU A 144 4.31 -15.49 12.16
C LEU A 144 4.69 -16.47 11.04
N SER A 145 4.48 -16.08 9.78
CA SER A 145 4.93 -16.84 8.60
C SER A 145 6.45 -16.74 8.43
N ASP A 146 7.00 -15.55 8.67
CA ASP A 146 8.45 -15.30 8.62
C ASP A 146 9.19 -15.95 9.82
N ASP A 147 8.59 -15.96 11.04
CA ASP A 147 9.17 -16.61 12.21
C ASP A 147 9.22 -18.15 12.08
N LYS A 148 8.26 -18.77 11.39
CA LYS A 148 8.38 -20.19 11.02
C LYS A 148 9.52 -20.43 10.02
N SER A 149 9.98 -19.41 9.32
CA SER A 149 11.14 -19.44 8.42
C SER A 149 12.46 -19.10 9.12
N ALA A 150 12.43 -18.36 10.22
CA ALA A 150 13.63 -17.88 10.91
C ALA A 150 14.24 -18.89 11.91
N ALA A 151 13.51 -19.94 12.31
CA ALA A 151 13.96 -20.86 13.34
C ALA A 151 14.83 -22.02 12.84
N ILE A 152 15.06 -22.19 11.54
CA ILE A 152 15.93 -23.27 11.03
C ILE A 152 16.79 -22.77 9.87
N SER A 153 18.09 -22.65 10.14
CA SER A 153 19.26 -22.76 9.24
C SER A 153 19.52 -21.72 8.13
N ASN A 154 20.76 -21.32 8.12
CA ASN A 154 21.56 -20.50 7.23
C ASN A 154 21.71 -21.01 5.77
N ASP A 155 20.76 -21.80 5.24
CA ASP A 155 20.86 -22.35 3.87
C ASP A 155 19.46 -22.63 3.29
N ARG A 156 18.66 -21.56 3.04
CA ARG A 156 17.35 -21.74 2.42
C ARG A 156 17.20 -20.98 1.12
N GLN A 157 17.06 -21.75 0.06
CA GLN A 157 16.46 -21.32 -1.21
C GLN A 157 15.12 -20.62 -0.99
N PRO A 158 14.81 -19.53 -1.70
CA PRO A 158 13.55 -18.81 -1.57
C PRO A 158 12.37 -19.75 -1.85
N GLN A 159 11.47 -19.88 -0.86
CA GLN A 159 10.29 -20.75 -1.00
C GLN A 159 9.35 -20.20 -2.08
N ILE A 160 9.25 -20.90 -3.19
CA ILE A 160 8.40 -20.54 -4.34
C ILE A 160 7.03 -21.16 -4.13
N THR A 161 5.97 -20.33 -4.10
CA THR A 161 4.58 -20.80 -3.97
C THR A 161 4.13 -21.61 -5.19
N ASN A 162 3.09 -22.43 -5.06
CA ASN A 162 2.55 -23.20 -6.19
C ASN A 162 2.15 -22.29 -7.36
N ARG A 163 1.56 -21.13 -7.08
CA ARG A 163 1.19 -20.14 -8.10
C ARG A 163 2.39 -19.54 -8.82
N GLU A 164 3.45 -19.25 -8.08
CA GLU A 164 4.72 -18.78 -8.64
C GLU A 164 5.38 -19.87 -9.51
N LYS A 165 5.31 -21.14 -9.10
CA LYS A 165 5.80 -22.28 -9.92
C LYS A 165 5.04 -22.39 -11.23
N GLU A 166 3.69 -22.26 -11.22
CA GLU A 166 2.88 -22.27 -12.44
C GLU A 166 3.32 -21.15 -13.40
N ILE A 167 3.49 -19.93 -12.89
CA ILE A 167 3.93 -18.79 -13.70
C ILE A 167 5.33 -19.02 -14.25
N ILE A 168 6.27 -19.56 -13.46
CA ILE A 168 7.62 -19.91 -13.91
C ILE A 168 7.56 -20.93 -15.05
N LYS A 169 6.77 -22.00 -14.91
CA LYS A 169 6.60 -23.02 -15.95
C LYS A 169 6.09 -22.42 -17.27
N LEU A 170 5.17 -21.49 -17.21
CA LEU A 170 4.63 -20.82 -18.41
C LEU A 170 5.65 -19.84 -19.03
N ILE A 171 6.47 -19.19 -18.20
CA ILE A 171 7.58 -18.34 -18.67
C ILE A 171 8.65 -19.18 -19.39
N ILE A 172 8.97 -20.37 -18.86
CA ILE A 172 9.91 -21.31 -19.51
C ILE A 172 9.38 -21.77 -20.88
N LYS A 173 8.05 -21.88 -21.03
CA LYS A 173 7.38 -22.16 -22.30
C LYS A 173 7.30 -20.94 -23.24
N GLU A 174 8.04 -19.87 -22.92
CA GLU A 174 8.13 -18.64 -23.70
C GLU A 174 6.79 -17.89 -23.88
N MET A 175 5.78 -18.16 -23.03
CA MET A 175 4.49 -17.51 -23.11
C MET A 175 4.59 -16.02 -22.74
N THR A 176 3.88 -15.20 -23.50
CA THR A 176 3.71 -13.76 -23.24
C THR A 176 2.86 -13.50 -21.99
N ASN A 177 2.88 -12.28 -21.48
CA ASN A 177 2.05 -11.91 -20.32
C ASN A 177 0.56 -12.08 -20.58
N GLU A 178 0.12 -11.84 -21.85
CA GLU A 178 -1.28 -11.98 -22.27
C GLU A 178 -1.70 -13.45 -22.34
N GLU A 179 -0.82 -14.33 -22.84
CA GLU A 179 -1.06 -15.77 -22.91
C GLU A 179 -1.11 -16.40 -21.51
N ILE A 180 -0.16 -16.04 -20.63
CA ILE A 180 -0.17 -16.47 -19.23
C ILE A 180 -1.43 -15.97 -18.51
N ALA A 181 -1.82 -14.73 -18.75
CA ALA A 181 -3.02 -14.15 -18.16
C ALA A 181 -4.29 -14.92 -18.56
N ARG A 182 -4.44 -15.23 -19.84
CA ARG A 182 -5.54 -16.07 -20.36
C ARG A 182 -5.51 -17.48 -19.77
N HIS A 183 -4.33 -18.10 -19.73
CA HIS A 183 -4.17 -19.47 -19.22
C HIS A 183 -4.53 -19.58 -17.73
N LEU A 184 -4.24 -18.54 -16.96
CA LEU A 184 -4.42 -18.51 -15.51
C LEU A 184 -5.68 -17.75 -15.04
N ASN A 185 -6.55 -17.32 -15.96
CA ASN A 185 -7.74 -16.50 -15.71
C ASN A 185 -7.44 -15.22 -14.88
N ASN A 186 -6.39 -14.51 -15.27
CA ASN A 186 -5.93 -13.29 -14.62
C ASN A 186 -5.84 -12.13 -15.62
N SER A 187 -5.61 -10.90 -15.13
CA SER A 187 -5.30 -9.77 -16.00
C SER A 187 -3.79 -9.80 -16.41
N PRO A 188 -3.42 -9.28 -17.61
CA PRO A 188 -2.02 -9.14 -17.99
C PRO A 188 -1.21 -8.32 -16.98
N MET A 189 -1.81 -7.30 -16.36
CA MET A 189 -1.18 -6.47 -15.33
C MET A 189 -0.84 -7.28 -14.07
N THR A 190 -1.71 -8.21 -13.69
CA THR A 190 -1.46 -9.14 -12.57
C THR A 190 -0.24 -10.02 -12.85
N ILE A 191 -0.12 -10.53 -14.08
CA ILE A 191 1.04 -11.36 -14.48
C ILE A 191 2.33 -10.55 -14.50
N ILE A 192 2.31 -9.31 -15.00
CA ILE A 192 3.45 -8.38 -14.95
C ILE A 192 3.92 -8.18 -13.50
N THR A 193 2.98 -7.99 -12.59
CA THR A 193 3.27 -7.83 -11.15
C THR A 193 3.90 -9.10 -10.57
N HIS A 194 3.34 -10.28 -10.86
CA HIS A 194 3.91 -11.55 -10.42
C HIS A 194 5.33 -11.77 -10.95
N ARG A 195 5.58 -11.49 -12.23
CA ARG A 195 6.93 -11.60 -12.82
C ARG A 195 7.93 -10.68 -12.13
N LYS A 196 7.56 -9.41 -11.89
CA LYS A 196 8.41 -8.44 -11.18
C LYS A 196 8.73 -8.93 -9.76
N ASN A 197 7.75 -9.46 -9.05
CA ASN A 197 7.93 -9.99 -7.71
C ASN A 197 8.83 -11.24 -7.70
N LEU A 198 8.67 -12.16 -8.68
CA LEU A 198 9.53 -13.31 -8.85
C LEU A 198 10.99 -12.93 -9.08
N LEU A 199 11.26 -11.99 -10.00
CA LEU A 199 12.63 -11.50 -10.26
C LEU A 199 13.28 -10.99 -8.97
N ARG A 200 12.53 -10.18 -8.20
CA ARG A 200 13.01 -9.64 -6.90
C ARG A 200 13.24 -10.74 -5.86
N LYS A 201 12.28 -11.66 -5.72
CA LYS A 201 12.32 -12.76 -4.74
C LYS A 201 13.48 -13.73 -4.98
N LEU A 202 13.79 -13.99 -6.25
CA LEU A 202 14.87 -14.90 -6.66
C LEU A 202 16.22 -14.21 -6.85
N GLY A 203 16.28 -12.87 -6.64
CA GLY A 203 17.50 -12.08 -6.80
C GLY A 203 18.03 -12.01 -8.24
N VAL A 204 17.18 -12.22 -9.25
CA VAL A 204 17.55 -12.22 -10.66
C VAL A 204 17.11 -10.94 -11.38
N LYS A 205 17.92 -10.48 -12.35
CA LYS A 205 17.73 -9.16 -12.98
C LYS A 205 16.70 -9.14 -14.11
N ASN A 206 16.47 -10.28 -14.78
CA ASN A 206 15.63 -10.38 -15.98
C ASN A 206 15.06 -11.78 -16.17
N THR A 207 14.22 -11.94 -17.19
CA THR A 207 13.58 -13.23 -17.55
C THR A 207 14.60 -14.33 -17.84
N ALA A 208 15.71 -14.03 -18.53
CA ALA A 208 16.74 -15.02 -18.80
C ALA A 208 17.39 -15.54 -17.49
N GLY A 209 17.62 -14.66 -16.52
CA GLY A 209 18.07 -15.01 -15.17
C GLY A 209 17.05 -15.89 -14.44
N LEU A 210 15.76 -15.61 -14.61
CA LEU A 210 14.68 -16.41 -14.03
C LEU A 210 14.63 -17.82 -14.61
N VAL A 211 14.72 -17.95 -15.94
CA VAL A 211 14.75 -19.24 -16.64
C VAL A 211 15.98 -20.06 -16.20
N LYS A 212 17.16 -19.43 -16.17
CA LYS A 212 18.38 -20.07 -15.69
C LYS A 212 18.24 -20.59 -14.25
N TYR A 213 17.71 -19.76 -13.35
CA TYR A 213 17.44 -20.14 -11.96
C TYR A 213 16.48 -21.33 -11.89
N ALA A 214 15.39 -21.28 -12.64
CA ALA A 214 14.39 -22.34 -12.67
C ALA A 214 14.96 -23.70 -13.14
N MET A 215 15.79 -23.68 -14.18
CA MET A 215 16.47 -24.89 -14.67
C MET A 215 17.45 -25.46 -13.63
N GLN A 216 18.21 -24.60 -12.96
CA GLN A 216 19.17 -25.03 -11.92
C GLN A 216 18.50 -25.65 -10.69
N HIS A 217 17.23 -25.32 -10.42
CA HIS A 217 16.50 -25.74 -9.23
C HIS A 217 15.33 -26.70 -9.53
N GLY A 218 15.28 -27.28 -10.73
CA GLY A 218 14.27 -28.27 -11.10
C GLY A 218 12.83 -27.77 -11.15
N LEU A 219 12.62 -26.46 -11.39
CA LEU A 219 11.30 -25.85 -11.44
C LEU A 219 10.64 -25.91 -12.83
N GLY A 220 11.32 -26.51 -13.79
CA GLY A 220 10.88 -26.59 -15.20
C GLY A 220 10.06 -27.84 -15.54
N GLU A 221 10.01 -28.82 -14.64
CA GLU A 221 9.29 -30.08 -14.83
C GLU A 221 7.84 -30.03 -14.32
#